data_57e7994d567c81528c11463a793558c1
#
_entry.id   57e7994d567c81528c11463a793558c1
#
_cell.length_a   1.000
_cell.length_b   1.000
_cell.length_c   1.000
_cell.angle_alpha   90.00
_cell.angle_beta   90.00
_cell.angle_gamma   90.00
#
_symmetry.space_group_name_H-M   'P 1'
#
loop_
_entity.id
_entity.type
_entity.pdbx_description
1 polymer ?
#
loop_
_entity_poly.entity_id
_entity_poly.type
_entity_poly.pdbx_seq_one_letter_code
_entity_poly.pdbx_strand_id
1 'polypeptide(L)'
;MLKSMKFCFVLLLLILLSGCSGIAKYDNDEPAAIVNGQEITVGDLRFLLPDKTALNYLDGAIRIELVKQEVKKMGLDISGHLDADSDTFAVLPPADTEDLNSKQIREFAESQAKKFDMDTKEFQREYTRRVSEQNAYVLTYLEEKIGPYHFDNDNENQISDYNEESNQLLEELVEQNKEKIEVLIK
;
A
#
# COMPACT_ATOMS: atom_id res chain seq x y z
N MET A 1 -43.59 -9.40 33.29
CA MET A 1 -42.51 -8.39 33.08
C MET A 1 -41.11 -9.00 32.84
N LEU A 2 -40.74 -10.12 33.49
CA LEU A 2 -39.40 -10.73 33.37
C LEU A 2 -39.07 -11.34 31.98
N LYS A 3 -40.08 -11.86 31.26
CA LYS A 3 -39.89 -12.45 29.91
C LYS A 3 -39.59 -11.41 28.82
N SER A 4 -40.18 -10.22 28.94
CA SER A 4 -39.95 -9.11 27.98
C SER A 4 -38.56 -8.51 28.12
N MET A 5 -38.02 -8.48 29.34
CA MET A 5 -36.71 -7.93 29.65
C MET A 5 -35.55 -8.82 29.10
N LYS A 6 -35.74 -10.15 29.12
CA LYS A 6 -34.77 -11.10 28.54
C LYS A 6 -34.72 -11.02 27.01
N PHE A 7 -35.85 -10.76 26.35
CA PHE A 7 -35.92 -10.61 24.90
C PHE A 7 -35.25 -9.31 24.42
N CYS A 8 -35.39 -8.20 25.15
CA CYS A 8 -34.66 -6.95 24.87
C CYS A 8 -33.14 -7.09 25.03
N PHE A 9 -32.68 -7.90 26.02
CA PHE A 9 -31.25 -8.09 26.26
C PHE A 9 -30.62 -8.95 25.17
N VAL A 10 -31.32 -9.96 24.64
CA VAL A 10 -30.85 -10.78 23.49
C VAL A 10 -30.83 -9.96 22.19
N LEU A 11 -31.81 -9.07 22.00
CA LEU A 11 -31.85 -8.19 20.82
C LEU A 11 -30.72 -7.13 20.86
N LEU A 12 -30.39 -6.63 22.07
CA LEU A 12 -29.28 -5.68 22.26
C LEU A 12 -27.92 -6.32 22.02
N LEU A 13 -27.76 -7.61 22.33
CA LEU A 13 -26.52 -8.35 22.12
C LEU A 13 -26.26 -8.62 20.61
N LEU A 14 -27.32 -8.72 19.81
CA LEU A 14 -27.22 -8.90 18.36
C LEU A 14 -26.79 -7.64 17.59
N ILE A 15 -26.96 -6.46 18.18
CA ILE A 15 -26.56 -5.19 17.56
C ILE A 15 -25.06 -4.93 17.69
N LEU A 16 -24.35 -5.64 18.60
CA LEU A 16 -22.91 -5.49 18.79
C LEU A 16 -22.05 -6.28 17.78
N LEU A 17 -22.66 -7.07 16.89
CA LEU A 17 -21.95 -7.84 15.87
C LEU A 17 -21.81 -7.14 14.51
N SER A 18 -22.30 -5.91 14.37
CA SER A 18 -22.25 -5.15 13.10
C SER A 18 -21.10 -4.15 13.04
N GLY A 19 -19.89 -4.53 13.44
CA GLY A 19 -18.75 -3.65 13.60
C GLY A 19 -17.47 -4.00 12.84
N CYS A 20 -17.50 -4.89 11.83
CA CYS A 20 -16.37 -5.10 10.95
C CYS A 20 -16.77 -4.89 9.48
N SER A 21 -17.09 -3.64 9.13
CA SER A 21 -17.22 -3.21 7.74
C SER A 21 -15.87 -2.65 7.29
N GLY A 22 -15.21 -3.32 6.38
CA GLY A 22 -13.91 -2.89 5.86
C GLY A 22 -13.09 -4.10 5.42
N ILE A 23 -11.82 -3.88 5.14
CA ILE A 23 -10.89 -4.90 4.68
C ILE A 23 -10.70 -6.05 5.70
N ALA A 24 -10.92 -5.79 6.98
CA ALA A 24 -10.77 -6.77 8.07
C ALA A 24 -11.77 -7.95 8.03
N LYS A 25 -12.77 -7.92 7.16
CA LYS A 25 -13.70 -9.03 6.92
C LYS A 25 -13.16 -10.10 5.97
N TYR A 26 -12.07 -9.79 5.26
CA TYR A 26 -11.42 -10.68 4.31
C TYR A 26 -10.18 -11.32 4.93
N ASP A 27 -9.83 -12.53 4.50
CA ASP A 27 -8.59 -13.18 4.88
C ASP A 27 -7.40 -12.59 4.11
N ASN A 28 -6.18 -12.70 4.65
CA ASN A 28 -4.99 -12.09 4.03
C ASN A 28 -4.63 -12.70 2.68
N ASP A 29 -4.96 -13.96 2.45
CA ASP A 29 -4.71 -14.71 1.23
C ASP A 29 -5.83 -14.57 0.19
N GLU A 30 -6.96 -13.93 0.53
CA GLU A 30 -8.00 -13.64 -0.44
C GLU A 30 -7.51 -12.64 -1.49
N PRO A 31 -7.78 -12.86 -2.79
CA PRO A 31 -7.47 -11.90 -3.82
C PRO A 31 -8.37 -10.66 -3.71
N ALA A 32 -7.74 -9.49 -3.64
CA ALA A 32 -8.41 -8.18 -3.67
C ALA A 32 -8.68 -7.72 -5.10
N ALA A 33 -7.73 -7.97 -6.00
CA ALA A 33 -7.85 -7.74 -7.44
C ALA A 33 -6.97 -8.71 -8.23
N ILE A 34 -7.30 -8.88 -9.52
CA ILE A 34 -6.49 -9.59 -10.51
C ILE A 34 -6.11 -8.58 -11.61
N VAL A 35 -4.84 -8.46 -11.93
CA VAL A 35 -4.29 -7.52 -12.92
C VAL A 35 -3.47 -8.29 -13.95
N ASN A 36 -3.97 -8.43 -15.18
CA ASN A 36 -3.34 -9.26 -16.23
C ASN A 36 -3.01 -10.70 -15.75
N GLY A 37 -3.87 -11.28 -14.90
CA GLY A 37 -3.67 -12.61 -14.33
C GLY A 37 -2.77 -12.67 -13.09
N GLN A 38 -2.22 -11.55 -12.63
CA GLN A 38 -1.48 -11.45 -11.38
C GLN A 38 -2.42 -11.03 -10.24
N GLU A 39 -2.42 -11.77 -9.16
CA GLU A 39 -3.23 -11.47 -7.97
C GLU A 39 -2.55 -10.40 -7.10
N ILE A 40 -3.37 -9.47 -6.61
CA ILE A 40 -3.07 -8.58 -5.49
C ILE A 40 -3.93 -9.06 -4.33
N THR A 41 -3.31 -9.50 -3.25
CA THR A 41 -4.04 -10.05 -2.11
C THR A 41 -4.47 -8.95 -1.11
N VAL A 42 -5.46 -9.27 -0.29
CA VAL A 42 -5.83 -8.45 0.87
C VAL A 42 -4.64 -8.25 1.80
N GLY A 43 -3.83 -9.29 1.98
CA GLY A 43 -2.59 -9.25 2.77
C GLY A 43 -1.58 -8.24 2.23
N ASP A 44 -1.43 -8.11 0.92
CA ASP A 44 -0.54 -7.11 0.32
C ASP A 44 -0.96 -5.68 0.67
N LEU A 45 -2.26 -5.39 0.61
CA LEU A 45 -2.79 -4.07 0.99
C LEU A 45 -2.63 -3.80 2.50
N ARG A 46 -2.97 -4.79 3.33
CA ARG A 46 -2.92 -4.70 4.79
C ARG A 46 -1.50 -4.65 5.32
N PHE A 47 -0.53 -5.18 4.58
CA PHE A 47 0.87 -5.12 4.96
C PHE A 47 1.41 -3.68 4.90
N LEU A 48 1.05 -2.95 3.86
CA LEU A 48 1.52 -1.59 3.63
C LEU A 48 0.75 -0.54 4.44
N LEU A 49 -0.52 -0.81 4.76
CA LEU A 49 -1.40 0.17 5.37
C LEU A 49 -2.23 -0.39 6.53
N PRO A 50 -2.64 0.45 7.49
CA PRO A 50 -3.63 0.07 8.49
C PRO A 50 -4.95 -0.34 7.82
N ASP A 51 -5.67 -1.30 8.40
CA ASP A 51 -6.95 -1.83 7.87
C ASP A 51 -7.97 -0.74 7.52
N LYS A 52 -7.96 0.35 8.29
CA LYS A 52 -8.85 1.50 8.08
C LYS A 52 -8.65 2.18 6.73
N THR A 53 -7.45 2.14 6.18
CA THR A 53 -7.06 2.84 4.95
C THR A 53 -6.63 1.90 3.83
N ALA A 54 -6.38 0.63 4.13
CA ALA A 54 -5.83 -0.33 3.18
C ALA A 54 -6.73 -0.52 1.94
N LEU A 55 -8.06 -0.53 2.11
CA LEU A 55 -8.98 -0.66 0.98
C LEU A 55 -8.91 0.55 0.02
N ASN A 56 -8.68 1.76 0.54
CA ASN A 56 -8.57 2.97 -0.28
C ASN A 56 -7.29 2.97 -1.15
N TYR A 57 -6.34 2.10 -0.83
CA TYR A 57 -5.08 1.95 -1.57
C TYR A 57 -5.17 0.97 -2.74
N LEU A 58 -6.29 0.26 -2.91
CA LEU A 58 -6.43 -0.77 -3.95
C LEU A 58 -6.13 -0.23 -5.35
N ASP A 59 -6.64 0.94 -5.71
CA ASP A 59 -6.37 1.57 -7.00
C ASP A 59 -4.86 1.88 -7.18
N GLY A 60 -4.20 2.34 -6.11
CA GLY A 60 -2.75 2.53 -6.10
C GLY A 60 -1.98 1.23 -6.30
N ALA A 61 -2.39 0.16 -5.64
CA ALA A 61 -1.77 -1.16 -5.79
C ALA A 61 -1.94 -1.72 -7.22
N ILE A 62 -3.11 -1.52 -7.84
CA ILE A 62 -3.36 -1.89 -9.24
C ILE A 62 -2.42 -1.12 -10.18
N ARG A 63 -2.28 0.19 -10.00
CA ARG A 63 -1.34 1.02 -10.80
C ARG A 63 0.10 0.53 -10.66
N ILE A 64 0.55 0.25 -9.44
CA ILE A 64 1.90 -0.27 -9.17
C ILE A 64 2.12 -1.63 -9.83
N GLU A 65 1.14 -2.53 -9.77
CA GLU A 65 1.25 -3.84 -10.42
C GLU A 65 1.36 -3.70 -11.94
N LEU A 66 0.58 -2.84 -12.58
CA LEU A 66 0.69 -2.55 -14.01
C LEU A 66 2.07 -1.99 -14.38
N VAL A 67 2.58 -1.04 -13.60
CA VAL A 67 3.92 -0.47 -13.77
C VAL A 67 4.99 -1.56 -13.67
N LYS A 68 4.92 -2.44 -12.67
CA LYS A 68 5.84 -3.59 -12.52
C LYS A 68 5.84 -4.48 -13.76
N GLN A 69 4.66 -4.77 -14.29
CA GLN A 69 4.52 -5.61 -15.49
C GLN A 69 5.13 -4.94 -16.71
N GLU A 70 4.90 -3.63 -16.92
CA GLU A 70 5.47 -2.89 -18.05
C GLU A 70 6.99 -2.77 -17.95
N VAL A 71 7.54 -2.45 -16.76
CA VAL A 71 9.00 -2.40 -16.53
C VAL A 71 9.65 -3.75 -16.83
N LYS A 72 9.06 -4.86 -16.34
CA LYS A 72 9.54 -6.22 -16.64
C LYS A 72 9.46 -6.56 -18.14
N LYS A 73 8.36 -6.20 -18.78
CA LYS A 73 8.15 -6.42 -20.22
C LYS A 73 9.16 -5.65 -21.08
N MET A 74 9.50 -4.43 -20.66
CA MET A 74 10.53 -3.61 -21.31
C MET A 74 11.96 -4.07 -20.98
N GLY A 75 12.14 -4.94 -19.99
CA GLY A 75 13.46 -5.43 -19.57
C GLY A 75 14.31 -4.37 -18.87
N LEU A 76 13.68 -3.38 -18.22
CA LEU A 76 14.37 -2.28 -17.56
C LEU A 76 14.92 -2.73 -16.20
N ASP A 77 16.10 -2.22 -15.86
CA ASP A 77 16.75 -2.44 -14.56
C ASP A 77 16.33 -1.38 -13.56
N ILE A 78 15.76 -1.80 -12.42
CA ILE A 78 15.32 -0.92 -11.34
C ILE A 78 16.42 -0.60 -10.32
N SER A 79 17.59 -1.23 -10.43
CA SER A 79 18.65 -1.15 -9.41
C SER A 79 19.16 0.28 -9.18
N GLY A 80 19.09 1.15 -10.18
CA GLY A 80 19.46 2.57 -10.08
C GLY A 80 18.53 3.40 -9.20
N HIS A 81 17.32 2.92 -8.97
CA HIS A 81 16.30 3.57 -8.13
C HIS A 81 16.03 2.82 -6.82
N LEU A 82 16.69 1.70 -6.57
CA LEU A 82 16.66 1.08 -5.26
C LEU A 82 17.39 2.00 -4.28
N ASP A 83 16.67 2.47 -3.28
CA ASP A 83 17.22 3.41 -2.28
C ASP A 83 18.41 2.76 -1.56
N ALA A 84 19.61 3.33 -1.76
CA ALA A 84 20.81 2.89 -1.07
C ALA A 84 20.72 3.12 0.46
N ASP A 85 19.85 4.05 0.89
CA ASP A 85 19.57 4.33 2.29
C ASP A 85 18.44 3.47 2.86
N SER A 86 17.87 2.55 2.08
CA SER A 86 16.79 1.65 2.53
C SER A 86 17.21 0.86 3.79
N ASP A 87 18.48 0.52 3.93
CA ASP A 87 19.02 -0.15 5.12
C ASP A 87 18.91 0.74 6.38
N THR A 88 19.04 2.06 6.24
CA THR A 88 18.88 3.02 7.34
C THR A 88 17.42 3.12 7.79
N PHE A 89 16.49 3.18 6.84
CA PHE A 89 15.04 3.20 7.12
C PHE A 89 14.50 1.83 7.55
N ALA A 90 15.21 0.76 7.26
CA ALA A 90 14.89 -0.60 7.74
C ALA A 90 15.17 -0.80 9.23
N VAL A 91 15.87 0.14 9.86
CA VAL A 91 16.14 0.08 11.31
C VAL A 91 14.93 0.57 12.09
N LEU A 92 14.38 -0.29 12.94
CA LEU A 92 13.29 0.10 13.83
C LEU A 92 13.79 1.15 14.84
N PRO A 93 13.14 2.31 14.97
CA PRO A 93 13.51 3.33 15.95
C PRO A 93 13.58 2.79 17.38
N PRO A 94 14.46 3.30 18.26
CA PRO A 94 14.55 2.86 19.65
C PRO A 94 13.23 3.01 20.42
N ALA A 95 12.98 2.14 21.40
CA ALA A 95 11.74 2.17 22.18
C ALA A 95 11.60 3.41 23.07
N ASP A 96 12.73 4.02 23.44
CA ASP A 96 12.83 5.20 24.28
C ASP A 96 12.99 6.52 23.47
N THR A 97 12.77 6.46 22.15
CA THR A 97 12.82 7.67 21.31
C THR A 97 11.80 8.72 21.77
N GLU A 98 12.21 9.99 21.83
CA GLU A 98 11.31 11.10 22.13
C GLU A 98 10.78 11.78 20.87
N ASP A 99 11.43 11.54 19.72
CA ASP A 99 11.01 12.07 18.43
C ASP A 99 9.64 11.51 18.01
N LEU A 100 8.71 12.41 17.64
CA LEU A 100 7.35 12.06 17.31
C LEU A 100 7.26 11.16 16.08
N ASN A 101 8.04 11.43 15.04
CA ASN A 101 8.01 10.63 13.81
C ASN A 101 8.52 9.21 14.08
N SER A 102 9.61 9.08 14.84
CA SER A 102 10.17 7.80 15.25
C SER A 102 9.19 6.99 16.10
N LYS A 103 8.44 7.65 16.99
CA LYS A 103 7.34 6.99 17.74
C LYS A 103 6.26 6.45 16.80
N GLN A 104 5.80 7.25 15.86
CA GLN A 104 4.76 6.85 14.91
C GLN A 104 5.21 5.69 14.02
N ILE A 105 6.46 5.72 13.53
CA ILE A 105 7.05 4.62 12.76
C ILE A 105 7.04 3.33 13.59
N ARG A 106 7.49 3.42 14.86
CA ARG A 106 7.55 2.28 15.74
C ARG A 106 6.16 1.73 16.07
N GLU A 107 5.21 2.58 16.44
CA GLU A 107 3.83 2.19 16.75
C GLU A 107 3.15 1.52 15.53
N PHE A 108 3.38 2.07 14.34
CA PHE A 108 2.92 1.45 13.10
C PHE A 108 3.53 0.06 12.92
N ALA A 109 4.85 -0.06 13.00
CA ALA A 109 5.55 -1.33 12.82
C ALA A 109 5.10 -2.39 13.85
N GLU A 110 4.95 -2.02 15.13
CA GLU A 110 4.48 -2.92 16.18
C GLU A 110 3.04 -3.40 15.93
N SER A 111 2.16 -2.48 15.51
CA SER A 111 0.77 -2.80 15.19
C SER A 111 0.65 -3.74 14.00
N GLN A 112 1.40 -3.48 12.95
CA GLN A 112 1.38 -4.28 11.72
C GLN A 112 2.06 -5.64 11.92
N ALA A 113 3.23 -5.69 12.58
CA ALA A 113 3.93 -6.93 12.90
C ALA A 113 3.02 -7.91 13.65
N LYS A 114 2.30 -7.41 14.67
CA LYS A 114 1.32 -8.21 15.42
C LYS A 114 0.21 -8.78 14.53
N LYS A 115 -0.25 -8.03 13.53
CA LYS A 115 -1.29 -8.46 12.59
C LYS A 115 -0.84 -9.63 11.72
N PHE A 116 0.45 -9.66 11.36
CA PHE A 116 1.04 -10.68 10.49
C PHE A 116 1.82 -11.76 11.25
N ASP A 117 1.72 -11.77 12.59
CA ASP A 117 2.48 -12.70 13.44
C ASP A 117 4.00 -12.67 13.15
N MET A 118 4.54 -11.46 12.96
CA MET A 118 5.94 -11.21 12.64
C MET A 118 6.66 -10.54 13.80
N ASP A 119 7.99 -10.70 13.85
CA ASP A 119 8.85 -9.85 14.67
C ASP A 119 8.82 -8.40 14.15
N THR A 120 8.78 -7.42 15.06
CA THR A 120 8.64 -6.00 14.66
C THR A 120 9.83 -5.50 13.81
N LYS A 121 11.05 -5.95 14.08
CA LYS A 121 12.23 -5.58 13.28
C LYS A 121 12.21 -6.25 11.92
N GLU A 122 11.74 -7.48 11.86
CA GLU A 122 11.54 -8.19 10.59
C GLU A 122 10.48 -7.50 9.74
N PHE A 123 9.34 -7.15 10.35
CA PHE A 123 8.31 -6.39 9.67
C PHE A 123 8.87 -5.07 9.12
N GLN A 124 9.60 -4.29 9.93
CA GLN A 124 10.16 -3.00 9.51
C GLN A 124 11.09 -3.16 8.28
N ARG A 125 11.97 -4.16 8.28
CA ARG A 125 12.84 -4.44 7.14
C ARG A 125 12.06 -4.81 5.89
N GLU A 126 11.10 -5.72 6.01
CA GLU A 126 10.29 -6.17 4.87
C GLU A 126 9.41 -5.05 4.34
N TYR A 127 8.83 -4.23 5.23
CA TYR A 127 8.06 -3.04 4.85
C TYR A 127 8.91 -2.07 4.02
N THR A 128 10.08 -1.69 4.52
CA THR A 128 10.99 -0.78 3.83
C THR A 128 11.42 -1.35 2.48
N ARG A 129 11.77 -2.64 2.43
CA ARG A 129 12.14 -3.32 1.19
C ARG A 129 11.01 -3.25 0.16
N ARG A 130 9.76 -3.54 0.53
CA ARG A 130 8.60 -3.50 -0.38
C ARG A 130 8.33 -2.09 -0.88
N VAL A 131 8.39 -1.09 0.00
CA VAL A 131 8.17 0.32 -0.38
C VAL A 131 9.27 0.80 -1.33
N SER A 132 10.54 0.52 -1.02
CA SER A 132 11.69 0.87 -1.89
C SER A 132 11.57 0.21 -3.26
N GLU A 133 11.21 -1.08 -3.31
CA GLU A 133 11.01 -1.79 -4.57
C GLU A 133 9.85 -1.20 -5.40
N GLN A 134 8.71 -0.87 -4.77
CA GLN A 134 7.59 -0.24 -5.46
C GLN A 134 8.00 1.11 -6.05
N ASN A 135 8.68 1.94 -5.25
CA ASN A 135 9.18 3.24 -5.70
C ASN A 135 10.16 3.10 -6.87
N ALA A 136 11.08 2.13 -6.79
CA ALA A 136 12.05 1.88 -7.86
C ALA A 136 11.35 1.52 -9.18
N TYR A 137 10.33 0.67 -9.16
CA TYR A 137 9.54 0.37 -10.36
C TYR A 137 8.85 1.62 -10.93
N VAL A 138 8.21 2.42 -10.08
CA VAL A 138 7.50 3.63 -10.52
C VAL A 138 8.47 4.64 -11.10
N LEU A 139 9.60 4.93 -10.42
CA LEU A 139 10.59 5.88 -10.89
C LEU A 139 11.23 5.41 -12.21
N THR A 140 11.61 4.14 -12.33
CA THR A 140 12.16 3.58 -13.58
C THR A 140 11.16 3.72 -14.73
N TYR A 141 9.88 3.46 -14.50
CA TYR A 141 8.83 3.60 -15.51
C TYR A 141 8.65 5.05 -15.96
N LEU A 142 8.58 5.98 -15.02
CA LEU A 142 8.40 7.40 -15.31
C LEU A 142 9.63 7.96 -16.03
N GLU A 143 10.84 7.62 -15.59
CA GLU A 143 12.07 8.06 -16.25
C GLU A 143 12.14 7.59 -17.69
N GLU A 144 11.76 6.34 -17.97
CA GLU A 144 11.72 5.81 -19.34
C GLU A 144 10.68 6.51 -20.23
N LYS A 145 9.53 6.92 -19.65
CA LYS A 145 8.40 7.44 -20.43
C LYS A 145 8.42 8.96 -20.61
N ILE A 146 8.77 9.70 -19.57
CA ILE A 146 8.72 11.17 -19.56
C ILE A 146 10.07 11.82 -19.22
N GLY A 147 11.11 10.99 -19.03
CA GLY A 147 12.46 11.46 -18.70
C GLY A 147 12.69 11.64 -17.20
N PRO A 148 13.97 11.80 -16.81
CA PRO A 148 14.34 11.97 -15.41
C PRO A 148 13.80 13.29 -14.85
N TYR A 149 13.33 13.24 -13.61
CA TYR A 149 12.95 14.45 -12.90
C TYR A 149 14.22 15.29 -12.59
N HIS A 150 14.27 16.49 -13.13
CA HIS A 150 15.35 17.44 -12.85
C HIS A 150 14.90 18.46 -11.79
N PHE A 151 15.56 18.43 -10.64
CA PHE A 151 15.34 19.44 -9.61
C PHE A 151 16.00 20.75 -10.06
N ASP A 152 15.17 21.69 -10.54
CA ASP A 152 15.58 23.08 -10.67
C ASP A 152 14.90 23.90 -9.56
N ASN A 153 15.68 24.33 -8.57
CA ASN A 153 15.15 25.03 -7.40
C ASN A 153 14.46 26.37 -7.72
N ASP A 154 14.57 26.84 -8.97
CA ASP A 154 14.03 28.14 -9.38
C ASP A 154 12.67 28.04 -10.09
N ASN A 155 12.10 26.80 -10.26
CA ASN A 155 10.87 26.63 -11.01
C ASN A 155 9.84 25.71 -10.34
N GLU A 156 9.03 26.26 -9.44
CA GLU A 156 7.94 25.52 -8.75
C GLU A 156 6.91 24.91 -9.72
N ASN A 157 6.75 25.46 -10.92
CA ASN A 157 5.81 24.93 -11.92
C ASN A 157 6.28 23.58 -12.48
N GLN A 158 7.59 23.34 -12.58
CA GLN A 158 8.11 22.05 -13.12
C GLN A 158 7.69 20.85 -12.26
N ILE A 159 7.60 21.00 -10.93
CA ILE A 159 7.12 19.92 -10.05
C ILE A 159 5.66 19.61 -10.36
N SER A 160 4.86 20.66 -10.51
CA SER A 160 3.42 20.50 -10.81
C SER A 160 3.21 19.83 -12.17
N ASP A 161 3.94 20.30 -13.20
CA ASP A 161 3.82 19.78 -14.57
C ASP A 161 4.27 18.31 -14.65
N TYR A 162 5.40 17.96 -14.01
CA TYR A 162 5.88 16.58 -13.96
C TYR A 162 4.90 15.65 -13.23
N ASN A 163 4.33 16.11 -12.12
CA ASN A 163 3.33 15.33 -11.37
C ASN A 163 2.05 15.14 -12.18
N GLU A 164 1.60 16.17 -12.92
CA GLU A 164 0.43 16.07 -13.80
C GLU A 164 0.67 15.07 -14.93
N GLU A 165 1.81 15.16 -15.61
CA GLU A 165 2.20 14.24 -16.67
C GLU A 165 2.34 12.81 -16.15
N SER A 166 2.96 12.63 -14.99
CA SER A 166 3.09 11.33 -14.32
C SER A 166 1.72 10.72 -14.01
N ASN A 167 0.79 11.51 -13.46
CA ASN A 167 -0.55 11.03 -13.16
C ASN A 167 -1.33 10.66 -14.41
N GLN A 168 -1.27 11.48 -15.47
CA GLN A 168 -1.92 11.18 -16.76
C GLN A 168 -1.38 9.86 -17.35
N LEU A 169 -0.07 9.67 -17.34
CA LEU A 169 0.56 8.44 -17.84
C LEU A 169 0.08 7.20 -17.07
N LEU A 170 -0.01 7.28 -15.73
CA LEU A 170 -0.48 6.17 -14.91
C LEU A 170 -1.98 5.90 -15.11
N GLU A 171 -2.80 6.93 -15.32
CA GLU A 171 -4.22 6.78 -15.64
C GLU A 171 -4.43 6.15 -17.02
N GLU A 172 -3.65 6.57 -18.02
CA GLU A 172 -3.66 5.97 -19.35
C GLU A 172 -3.27 4.49 -19.31
N LEU A 173 -2.28 4.11 -18.49
CA LEU A 173 -1.86 2.73 -18.31
C LEU A 173 -3.00 1.86 -17.74
N VAL A 174 -3.76 2.37 -16.76
CA VAL A 174 -4.94 1.70 -16.21
C VAL A 174 -6.02 1.55 -17.27
N GLU A 175 -6.34 2.62 -18.01
CA GLU A 175 -7.38 2.60 -19.04
C GLU A 175 -7.06 1.61 -20.18
N GLN A 176 -5.79 1.54 -20.60
CA GLN A 176 -5.34 0.57 -21.61
C GLN A 176 -5.46 -0.89 -21.17
N ASN A 177 -5.47 -1.13 -19.85
CA ASN A 177 -5.53 -2.47 -19.28
C ASN A 177 -6.87 -2.79 -18.58
N LYS A 178 -7.87 -1.90 -18.62
CA LYS A 178 -9.10 -2.02 -17.85
C LYS A 178 -9.85 -3.34 -18.04
N GLU A 179 -9.85 -3.91 -19.25
CA GLU A 179 -10.50 -5.18 -19.56
C GLU A 179 -9.79 -6.40 -18.91
N LYS A 180 -8.60 -6.19 -18.35
CA LYS A 180 -7.78 -7.21 -17.70
C LYS A 180 -7.62 -6.96 -16.20
N ILE A 181 -8.37 -6.02 -15.66
CA ILE A 181 -8.40 -5.69 -14.24
C ILE A 181 -9.74 -6.17 -13.68
N GLU A 182 -9.69 -7.07 -12.72
CA GLU A 182 -10.85 -7.57 -11.99
C GLU A 182 -10.73 -7.19 -10.51
N VAL A 183 -11.63 -6.37 -9.98
CA VAL A 183 -11.69 -5.99 -8.56
C VAL A 183 -12.66 -6.92 -7.85
N LEU A 184 -12.19 -7.64 -6.84
CA LEU A 184 -12.92 -8.73 -6.16
C LEU A 184 -13.49 -8.32 -4.80
N ILE A 185 -12.94 -7.29 -4.17
CA ILE A 185 -13.39 -6.77 -2.86
C ILE A 185 -14.02 -5.37 -2.98
N LYS A 186 -14.89 -5.04 -2.00
CA LYS A 186 -15.61 -3.76 -1.94
C LYS A 186 -15.65 -3.23 -0.51
#